data_932d754551ffcb75a994f126a7553cbf
#
_entry.id   932d754551ffcb75a994f126a7553cbf
#
_cell.length_a   1.000
_cell.length_b   1.000
_cell.length_c   1.000
_cell.angle_alpha   90.00
_cell.angle_beta   90.00
_cell.angle_gamma   90.00
#
_symmetry.space_group_name_H-M   'P 1'
#
loop_
_entity.id
_entity.type
_entity.pdbx_description
1 polymer ?
#
loop_
_entity_poly.entity_id
_entity_poly.type
_entity_poly.pdbx_seq_one_letter_code
_entity_poly.pdbx_strand_id
1 'polypeptide(L)'
;MAARYKNYHALLRLLKTKFAAGFPVSVRRLRIPSRLEGRCWKTGKQFHIQIDSRLDENKAMDVLVHEWAHARAWNHRLDSATTDEQFNKLSHDAAWGVAYAEIYSAYEQHFTQALK
;
A
#
# COMPACT_ATOMS: atom_id res chain seq x y z
N MET A 1 -18.03 5.42 -17.77
CA MET A 1 -17.29 5.81 -16.53
C MET A 1 -16.08 4.93 -16.31
N ALA A 2 -15.79 4.11 -17.22
CA ALA A 2 -14.75 3.11 -17.09
C ALA A 2 -13.35 3.68 -16.87
N ALA A 3 -13.14 4.95 -17.23
CA ALA A 3 -11.80 5.53 -17.17
C ALA A 3 -11.41 6.12 -15.81
N ARG A 4 -12.36 6.18 -14.86
CA ARG A 4 -12.06 6.79 -13.55
C ARG A 4 -11.08 5.92 -12.78
N TYR A 5 -10.01 6.53 -12.32
CA TYR A 5 -8.93 5.84 -11.61
C TYR A 5 -8.28 4.72 -12.42
N LYS A 6 -8.19 4.91 -13.74
CA LYS A 6 -7.57 3.95 -14.65
C LYS A 6 -6.15 3.60 -14.23
N ASN A 7 -5.35 4.61 -13.91
CA ASN A 7 -3.95 4.41 -13.50
C ASN A 7 -3.85 3.74 -12.13
N TYR A 8 -4.76 4.06 -11.22
CA TYR A 8 -4.83 3.40 -9.92
C TYR A 8 -5.05 1.89 -10.09
N HIS A 9 -5.99 1.50 -10.94
CA HIS A 9 -6.27 0.07 -11.18
C HIS A 9 -5.10 -0.62 -11.89
N ALA A 10 -4.42 0.07 -12.79
CA ALA A 10 -3.24 -0.47 -13.46
C ALA A 10 -2.10 -0.68 -12.47
N LEU A 11 -1.91 0.27 -11.54
CA LEU A 11 -0.92 0.14 -10.48
C LEU A 11 -1.24 -1.05 -9.58
N LEU A 12 -2.50 -1.20 -9.19
CA LEU A 12 -2.90 -2.32 -8.35
C LEU A 12 -2.59 -3.67 -9.02
N ARG A 13 -2.85 -3.80 -10.32
CA ARG A 13 -2.49 -5.01 -11.06
C ARG A 13 -0.99 -5.24 -11.08
N LEU A 14 -0.20 -4.19 -11.28
CA LEU A 14 1.27 -4.28 -11.26
C LEU A 14 1.76 -4.80 -9.90
N LEU A 15 1.23 -4.25 -8.82
CA LEU A 15 1.63 -4.66 -7.47
C LEU A 15 1.29 -6.12 -7.21
N LYS A 16 0.10 -6.55 -7.61
CA LYS A 16 -0.32 -7.95 -7.41
C LYS A 16 0.52 -8.93 -8.21
N THR A 17 1.00 -8.54 -9.39
CA THR A 17 1.73 -9.45 -10.26
C THR A 17 3.24 -9.43 -10.03
N LYS A 18 3.82 -8.28 -9.77
CA LYS A 18 5.28 -8.14 -9.65
C LYS A 18 5.78 -7.98 -8.22
N PHE A 19 4.92 -7.56 -7.31
CA PHE A 19 5.32 -7.29 -5.93
C PHE A 19 4.39 -8.01 -4.94
N ALA A 20 4.05 -9.24 -5.25
CA ALA A 20 3.15 -10.03 -4.41
C ALA A 20 3.64 -10.08 -2.96
N ALA A 21 2.71 -9.93 -2.04
CA ALA A 21 2.97 -10.13 -0.60
C ALA A 21 2.93 -11.61 -0.26
N GLY A 22 3.33 -11.95 0.97
CA GLY A 22 3.35 -13.35 1.40
C GLY A 22 1.97 -14.00 1.51
N PHE A 23 0.92 -13.18 1.67
CA PHE A 23 -0.48 -13.63 1.70
C PHE A 23 -1.30 -12.74 0.78
N PRO A 24 -2.52 -13.17 0.41
CA PRO A 24 -3.41 -12.35 -0.42
C PRO A 24 -3.65 -10.97 0.19
N VAL A 25 -3.80 -9.97 -0.66
CA VAL A 25 -4.05 -8.59 -0.24
C VAL A 25 -5.39 -8.13 -0.79
N SER A 26 -6.29 -7.72 0.10
CA SER A 26 -7.55 -7.08 -0.25
C SER A 26 -7.37 -5.57 -0.17
N VAL A 27 -7.68 -4.86 -1.25
CA VAL A 27 -7.56 -3.40 -1.29
C VAL A 27 -8.94 -2.80 -1.51
N ARG A 28 -9.33 -1.87 -0.65
CA ARG A 28 -10.63 -1.20 -0.75
C ARG A 28 -10.46 0.30 -0.59
N ARG A 29 -11.21 1.04 -1.39
CA ARG A 29 -11.32 2.49 -1.24
C ARG A 29 -12.62 2.78 -0.51
N LEU A 30 -12.50 3.43 0.65
CA LEU A 30 -13.66 3.82 1.45
C LEU A 30 -13.27 5.03 2.31
N ARG A 31 -14.27 5.72 2.83
CA ARG A 31 -14.01 6.85 3.69
C ARG A 31 -13.49 6.36 5.04
N ILE A 32 -12.25 6.76 5.37
CA ILE A 32 -11.64 6.40 6.65
C ILE A 32 -12.01 7.49 7.67
N PRO A 33 -12.64 7.15 8.81
CA PRO A 33 -13.16 8.13 9.76
C PRO A 33 -12.07 8.73 10.66
N SER A 34 -10.95 9.11 10.07
CA SER A 34 -9.84 9.70 10.78
C SER A 34 -9.07 10.57 9.81
N ARG A 35 -7.91 11.09 10.22
CA ARG A 35 -7.04 11.83 9.33
C ARG A 35 -6.12 10.93 8.52
N LEU A 36 -6.23 9.62 8.69
CA LEU A 36 -5.41 8.68 7.94
C LEU A 36 -5.81 8.67 6.47
N GLU A 37 -4.83 8.65 5.60
CA GLU A 37 -5.04 8.55 4.16
C GLU A 37 -5.12 7.09 3.71
N GLY A 38 -4.50 6.19 4.47
CA GLY A 38 -4.53 4.77 4.22
C GLY A 38 -4.09 3.99 5.44
N ARG A 39 -4.34 2.70 5.40
CA ARG A 39 -3.90 1.79 6.47
C ARG A 39 -3.75 0.37 5.94
N CYS A 40 -2.89 -0.40 6.59
CA CYS A 40 -2.62 -1.79 6.25
C CYS A 40 -2.58 -2.61 7.54
N TRP A 41 -3.29 -3.74 7.54
CA TRP A 41 -3.23 -4.68 8.67
C TRP A 41 -3.39 -6.10 8.17
N LYS A 42 -3.22 -7.07 9.06
CA LYS A 42 -3.31 -8.48 8.72
C LYS A 42 -4.27 -9.18 9.68
N THR A 43 -5.11 -10.05 9.14
CA THR A 43 -5.92 -10.98 9.93
C THR A 43 -5.66 -12.39 9.42
N GLY A 44 -5.09 -13.25 10.29
CA GLY A 44 -4.72 -14.60 9.87
C GLY A 44 -3.72 -14.58 8.71
N LYS A 45 -4.13 -15.11 7.57
CA LYS A 45 -3.32 -15.20 6.36
C LYS A 45 -3.81 -14.26 5.26
N GLN A 46 -4.36 -13.12 5.66
CA GLN A 46 -4.91 -12.14 4.73
C GLN A 46 -4.45 -10.73 5.11
N PHE A 47 -3.90 -9.99 4.15
CA PHE A 47 -3.63 -8.57 4.33
C PHE A 47 -4.84 -7.74 3.90
N HIS A 48 -5.03 -6.60 4.56
CA HIS A 48 -6.08 -5.65 4.25
C HIS A 48 -5.46 -4.28 4.09
N ILE A 49 -5.77 -3.62 2.97
CA ILE A 49 -5.37 -2.24 2.72
C ILE A 49 -6.63 -1.44 2.48
N GLN A 50 -6.74 -0.30 3.15
CA GLN A 50 -7.80 0.66 2.92
C GLN A 50 -7.19 1.99 2.52
N ILE A 51 -7.73 2.60 1.48
CA ILE A 51 -7.31 3.89 0.95
C ILE A 51 -8.49 4.84 1.05
N ASP A 52 -8.26 6.03 1.59
CA ASP A 52 -9.36 7.00 1.75
C ASP A 52 -9.95 7.36 0.39
N SER A 53 -11.26 7.19 0.25
CA SER A 53 -11.97 7.43 -1.01
C SER A 53 -12.03 8.90 -1.40
N ARG A 54 -11.68 9.82 -0.50
CA ARG A 54 -11.66 11.26 -0.78
C ARG A 54 -10.42 11.71 -1.53
N LEU A 55 -9.37 10.88 -1.57
CA LEU A 55 -8.13 11.22 -2.25
C LEU A 55 -8.31 11.21 -3.77
N ASP A 56 -7.63 12.13 -4.46
CA ASP A 56 -7.57 12.06 -5.92
C ASP A 56 -6.71 10.87 -6.36
N GLU A 57 -6.70 10.60 -7.66
CA GLU A 57 -6.01 9.41 -8.17
C GLU A 57 -4.51 9.41 -7.84
N ASN A 58 -3.82 10.52 -8.06
CA ASN A 58 -2.38 10.59 -7.82
C ASN A 58 -2.05 10.33 -6.36
N LYS A 59 -2.80 10.96 -5.46
CA LYS A 59 -2.57 10.76 -4.02
C LYS A 59 -2.94 9.34 -3.59
N ALA A 60 -4.02 8.80 -4.13
CA ALA A 60 -4.43 7.43 -3.84
C ALA A 60 -3.35 6.43 -4.28
N MET A 61 -2.70 6.67 -5.43
CA MET A 61 -1.61 5.83 -5.90
C MET A 61 -0.38 5.91 -4.98
N ASP A 62 -0.02 7.11 -4.53
CA ASP A 62 1.09 7.27 -3.59
C ASP A 62 0.82 6.51 -2.29
N VAL A 63 -0.39 6.62 -1.77
CA VAL A 63 -0.78 5.93 -0.53
C VAL A 63 -0.80 4.42 -0.74
N LEU A 64 -1.30 3.96 -1.89
CA LEU A 64 -1.31 2.53 -2.20
C LEU A 64 0.11 1.95 -2.22
N VAL A 65 1.07 2.64 -2.81
CA VAL A 65 2.48 2.21 -2.82
C VAL A 65 3.01 2.08 -1.38
N HIS A 66 2.73 3.07 -0.55
CA HIS A 66 3.16 3.07 0.86
C HIS A 66 2.58 1.88 1.63
N GLU A 67 1.27 1.66 1.52
CA GLU A 67 0.60 0.59 2.25
C GLU A 67 0.97 -0.79 1.71
N TRP A 68 1.14 -0.91 0.39
CA TRP A 68 1.57 -2.17 -0.21
C TRP A 68 2.95 -2.58 0.26
N ALA A 69 3.85 -1.61 0.44
CA ALA A 69 5.19 -1.88 0.98
C ALA A 69 5.10 -2.47 2.38
N HIS A 70 4.15 -2.03 3.20
CA HIS A 70 3.92 -2.63 4.52
C HIS A 70 3.50 -4.10 4.40
N ALA A 71 2.59 -4.42 3.50
CA ALA A 71 2.14 -5.80 3.31
C ALA A 71 3.28 -6.69 2.81
N ARG A 72 4.05 -6.20 1.83
CA ARG A 72 5.13 -6.97 1.23
C ARG A 72 6.27 -7.24 2.21
N ALA A 73 6.59 -6.28 3.06
CA ALA A 73 7.68 -6.37 4.03
C ALA A 73 7.18 -6.63 5.45
N TRP A 74 6.02 -7.27 5.58
CA TRP A 74 5.40 -7.48 6.88
C TRP A 74 6.34 -8.23 7.82
N ASN A 75 6.56 -7.65 9.00
CA ASN A 75 7.38 -8.24 10.05
C ASN A 75 6.44 -8.98 11.02
N HIS A 76 6.71 -10.26 11.27
CA HIS A 76 5.88 -11.06 12.17
C HIS A 76 5.77 -10.46 13.59
N ARG A 77 6.72 -9.63 13.99
CA ARG A 77 6.66 -8.93 15.29
C ARG A 77 5.48 -7.98 15.37
N LEU A 78 4.96 -7.52 14.22
CA LEU A 78 3.77 -6.67 14.18
C LEU A 78 2.54 -7.40 14.70
N ASP A 79 2.50 -8.71 14.57
CA ASP A 79 1.36 -9.52 15.02
C ASP A 79 1.18 -9.46 16.53
N SER A 80 2.24 -9.15 17.27
CA SER A 80 2.19 -9.04 18.74
C SER A 80 2.36 -7.60 19.24
N ALA A 81 2.32 -6.61 18.36
CA ALA A 81 2.38 -5.22 18.76
C ALA A 81 1.08 -4.85 19.51
N THR A 82 1.22 -4.26 20.68
CA THR A 82 0.08 -3.92 21.54
C THR A 82 -0.21 -2.43 21.62
N THR A 83 0.69 -1.59 21.07
CA THR A 83 0.50 -0.14 21.04
C THR A 83 0.75 0.39 19.65
N ASP A 84 0.14 1.55 19.33
CA ASP A 84 0.38 2.22 18.05
C ASP A 84 1.84 2.62 17.90
N GLU A 85 2.50 3.00 18.98
CA GLU A 85 3.91 3.36 18.95
C GLU A 85 4.78 2.16 18.54
N GLN A 86 4.54 0.99 19.13
CA GLN A 86 5.25 -0.22 18.78
C GLN A 86 5.01 -0.59 17.31
N PHE A 87 3.76 -0.50 16.88
CA PHE A 87 3.40 -0.81 15.51
C PHE A 87 4.12 0.12 14.52
N ASN A 88 4.09 1.42 14.78
CA ASN A 88 4.74 2.39 13.91
C ASN A 88 6.25 2.18 13.84
N LYS A 89 6.87 1.88 14.96
CA LYS A 89 8.31 1.64 15.01
C LYS A 89 8.72 0.40 14.23
N LEU A 90 7.97 -0.70 14.40
CA LEU A 90 8.29 -1.96 13.75
C LEU A 90 7.91 -1.98 12.27
N SER A 91 6.85 -1.26 11.88
CA SER A 91 6.36 -1.29 10.52
C SER A 91 7.21 -0.48 9.53
N HIS A 92 8.01 0.47 10.02
CA HIS A 92 8.89 1.27 9.17
C HIS A 92 10.35 0.86 9.35
N ASP A 93 10.61 -0.43 9.35
CA ASP A 93 11.96 -0.97 9.46
C ASP A 93 12.71 -0.94 8.12
N ALA A 94 13.95 -1.47 8.12
CA ALA A 94 14.78 -1.48 6.91
C ALA A 94 14.13 -2.28 5.77
N ALA A 95 13.47 -3.39 6.09
CA ALA A 95 12.81 -4.22 5.07
C ALA A 95 11.67 -3.45 4.39
N TRP A 96 10.90 -2.66 5.15
CA TRP A 96 9.87 -1.79 4.57
C TRP A 96 10.51 -0.75 3.65
N GLY A 97 11.62 -0.13 4.07
CA GLY A 97 12.30 0.86 3.26
C GLY A 97 12.77 0.31 1.91
N VAL A 98 13.31 -0.90 1.90
CA VAL A 98 13.73 -1.57 0.66
C VAL A 98 12.52 -1.87 -0.22
N ALA A 99 11.46 -2.44 0.35
CA ALA A 99 10.25 -2.75 -0.40
C ALA A 99 9.62 -1.47 -0.99
N TYR A 100 9.56 -0.41 -0.19
CA TYR A 100 9.02 0.86 -0.65
C TYR A 100 9.84 1.41 -1.83
N ALA A 101 11.16 1.38 -1.73
CA ALA A 101 12.02 1.91 -2.78
C ALA A 101 11.86 1.13 -4.09
N GLU A 102 11.78 -0.19 -4.04
CA GLU A 102 11.58 -1.03 -5.21
C GLU A 102 10.24 -0.76 -5.88
N ILE A 103 9.18 -0.70 -5.08
CA ILE A 103 7.83 -0.45 -5.58
C ILE A 103 7.74 0.97 -6.15
N TYR A 104 8.27 1.95 -5.45
CA TYR A 104 8.22 3.34 -5.88
C TYR A 104 8.98 3.54 -7.19
N SER A 105 10.12 2.88 -7.36
CA SER A 105 10.88 2.94 -8.60
C SER A 105 10.07 2.40 -9.78
N ALA A 106 9.40 1.26 -9.60
CA ALA A 106 8.53 0.70 -10.64
C ALA A 106 7.34 1.63 -10.93
N TYR A 107 6.76 2.20 -9.90
CA TYR A 107 5.67 3.15 -10.03
C TYR A 107 6.09 4.36 -10.87
N GLU A 108 7.24 4.96 -10.56
CA GLU A 108 7.74 6.08 -11.34
C GLU A 108 7.96 5.71 -12.81
N GLN A 109 8.57 4.56 -13.07
CA GLN A 109 8.86 4.14 -14.43
C GLN A 109 7.60 3.95 -15.26
N HIS A 110 6.56 3.37 -14.66
CA HIS A 110 5.35 3.03 -15.41
C HIS A 110 4.36 4.19 -15.53
N PHE A 111 4.34 5.12 -14.58
CA PHE A 111 3.25 6.10 -14.50
C PHE A 111 3.70 7.55 -14.59
N THR A 112 4.90 7.90 -14.10
CA THR A 112 5.35 9.29 -14.11
C THR A 112 6.17 9.64 -15.35
N GLN A 113 6.99 8.74 -15.85
CA GLN A 113 7.78 8.99 -17.04
C GLN A 113 6.94 9.16 -18.30
N ALA A 114 5.77 8.54 -18.34
CA ALA A 114 4.86 8.66 -19.46
C ALA A 114 4.31 10.08 -19.62
N LEU A 115 4.43 10.91 -18.61
CA LEU A 115 3.93 12.29 -18.62
C LEU A 115 4.95 13.30 -19.16
N LYS A 116 6.16 12.87 -19.45
CA LYS A 116 7.22 13.76 -19.93
C LYS A 116 7.21 13.94 -21.45
#